data_d539d8967a29bd93a64e68eda468eb32
#
_entry.id   d539d8967a29bd93a64e68eda468eb32
#
_cell.length_a   1.000
_cell.length_b   1.000
_cell.length_c   1.000
_cell.angle_alpha   90.00
_cell.angle_beta   90.00
_cell.angle_gamma   90.00
#
_symmetry.space_group_name_H-M   'P 1'
#
loop_
_entity.id
_entity.type
_entity.pdbx_description
1 polymer ?
#
loop_
_entity_poly.entity_id
_entity_poly.type
_entity_poly.pdbx_seq_one_letter_code
_entity_poly.pdbx_strand_id
1 'polypeptide(L)'
;MSKNSAKKTNRRQKSILIIGLGRFGRHMAQTFLENGHEVMAIEWQEDRADDAVGLIQQIVIGDATEERFMESLGVNNFDLAVIAIGGSFQTVLEVTVLLKDLGCPYVVARATRDVHKKLLLRNGADYVSYAEREVAERLAIRFGADNIFDYLELTPEIGIYEIAVPIKWRGKNMIELSIRNKYHVSVLATKKGDQIFPLPHPEHVFQENESVMVMGTAQDIKAIT
;
A
#
# COMPACT_ATOMS: atom_id res chain seq x y z
N MET A 1 -13.66 34.28 8.74
CA MET A 1 -14.06 33.05 9.42
C MET A 1 -14.75 32.14 8.41
N SER A 2 -14.04 31.29 7.75
CA SER A 2 -14.60 30.31 6.81
C SER A 2 -14.41 28.92 7.40
N LYS A 3 -15.51 28.29 7.80
CA LYS A 3 -15.56 26.92 8.32
C LYS A 3 -15.39 25.97 7.14
N ASN A 4 -14.18 25.45 6.95
CA ASN A 4 -13.95 24.32 6.06
C ASN A 4 -14.52 23.06 6.75
N SER A 5 -15.80 22.79 6.50
CA SER A 5 -16.45 21.54 6.85
C SER A 5 -15.94 20.48 5.85
N ALA A 6 -14.86 19.79 6.21
CA ALA A 6 -14.45 18.60 5.50
C ALA A 6 -15.62 17.60 5.55
N LYS A 7 -16.23 17.32 4.40
CA LYS A 7 -17.19 16.23 4.22
C LYS A 7 -16.51 14.95 4.70
N LYS A 8 -16.87 14.46 5.90
CA LYS A 8 -16.56 13.07 6.31
C LYS A 8 -17.17 12.18 5.24
N THR A 9 -16.34 11.63 4.39
CA THR A 9 -16.70 10.51 3.54
C THR A 9 -17.19 9.42 4.49
N ASN A 10 -18.45 9.01 4.32
CA ASN A 10 -19.11 7.98 5.13
C ASN A 10 -18.52 6.61 4.75
N ARG A 11 -17.24 6.38 5.07
CA ARG A 11 -16.60 5.07 4.92
C ARG A 11 -17.23 4.18 5.98
N ARG A 12 -17.81 3.06 5.56
CA ARG A 12 -18.30 2.04 6.47
C ARG A 12 -17.17 1.63 7.41
N GLN A 13 -17.39 1.75 8.70
CA GLN A 13 -16.51 1.22 9.73
C GLN A 13 -16.38 -0.29 9.51
N LYS A 14 -15.16 -0.81 9.54
CA LYS A 14 -14.87 -2.24 9.39
C LYS A 14 -14.33 -2.78 10.69
N SER A 15 -14.57 -4.06 10.94
CA SER A 15 -13.94 -4.84 11.99
C SER A 15 -12.72 -5.57 11.43
N ILE A 16 -11.55 -5.33 12.02
CA ILE A 16 -10.25 -5.81 11.53
C ILE A 16 -9.62 -6.71 12.59
N LEU A 17 -9.18 -7.89 12.18
CA LEU A 17 -8.38 -8.79 13.01
C LEU A 17 -6.91 -8.68 12.59
N ILE A 18 -6.02 -8.33 13.51
CA ILE A 18 -4.57 -8.30 13.28
C ILE A 18 -3.93 -9.47 14.02
N ILE A 19 -3.19 -10.32 13.33
CA ILE A 19 -2.51 -11.48 13.89
C ILE A 19 -1.00 -11.24 13.87
N GLY A 20 -0.44 -11.03 15.07
CA GLY A 20 0.95 -10.65 15.29
C GLY A 20 1.16 -9.15 15.46
N LEU A 21 1.66 -8.73 16.62
CA LEU A 21 1.94 -7.35 17.01
C LEU A 21 3.42 -6.96 16.90
N GLY A 22 4.12 -7.53 15.92
CA GLY A 22 5.41 -7.03 15.49
C GLY A 22 5.30 -5.60 14.94
N ARG A 23 6.42 -5.00 14.52
CA ARG A 23 6.45 -3.63 13.97
C ARG A 23 5.39 -3.40 12.87
N PHE A 24 5.29 -4.31 11.91
CA PHE A 24 4.32 -4.22 10.81
C PHE A 24 2.88 -4.27 11.32
N GLY A 25 2.54 -5.24 12.18
CA GLY A 25 1.18 -5.39 12.73
C GLY A 25 0.75 -4.17 13.55
N ARG A 26 1.62 -3.63 14.39
CA ARG A 26 1.34 -2.41 15.17
C ARG A 26 1.09 -1.19 14.27
N HIS A 27 1.88 -0.97 13.23
CA HIS A 27 1.63 0.12 12.27
C HIS A 27 0.32 -0.05 11.51
N MET A 28 0.01 -1.28 11.08
CA MET A 28 -1.27 -1.56 10.43
C MET A 28 -2.45 -1.29 11.36
N ALA A 29 -2.39 -1.79 12.61
CA ALA A 29 -3.42 -1.58 13.63
C ALA A 29 -3.65 -0.08 13.90
N GLN A 30 -2.56 0.67 14.13
CA GLN A 30 -2.62 2.12 14.34
C GLN A 30 -3.30 2.84 13.17
N THR A 31 -2.89 2.54 11.95
CA THR A 31 -3.45 3.18 10.76
C THR A 31 -4.93 2.85 10.59
N PHE A 32 -5.36 1.62 10.87
CA PHE A 32 -6.78 1.27 10.84
C PHE A 32 -7.60 2.03 11.90
N LEU A 33 -7.09 2.13 13.14
CA LEU A 33 -7.73 2.89 14.22
C LEU A 33 -7.84 4.38 13.88
N GLU A 34 -6.77 5.00 13.35
CA GLU A 34 -6.76 6.39 12.90
C GLU A 34 -7.77 6.67 11.78
N ASN A 35 -8.04 5.66 10.94
CA ASN A 35 -9.05 5.72 9.89
C ASN A 35 -10.48 5.38 10.39
N GLY A 36 -10.65 5.14 11.71
CA GLY A 36 -11.96 4.94 12.34
C GLY A 36 -12.50 3.52 12.22
N HIS A 37 -11.64 2.54 12.01
CA HIS A 37 -12.00 1.11 12.02
C HIS A 37 -11.85 0.52 13.42
N GLU A 38 -12.54 -0.58 13.70
CA GLU A 38 -12.36 -1.37 14.91
C GLU A 38 -11.25 -2.39 14.70
N VAL A 39 -10.36 -2.53 15.69
CA VAL A 39 -9.24 -3.46 15.61
C VAL A 39 -9.20 -4.36 16.83
N MET A 40 -9.20 -5.67 16.59
CA MET A 40 -8.80 -6.69 17.55
C MET A 40 -7.45 -7.26 17.12
N ALA A 41 -6.58 -7.53 18.06
CA ALA A 41 -5.28 -8.13 17.78
C ALA A 41 -5.10 -9.44 18.53
N ILE A 42 -4.40 -10.39 17.90
CA ILE A 42 -3.90 -11.62 18.51
C ILE A 42 -2.37 -11.54 18.55
N GLU A 43 -1.79 -11.79 19.71
CA GLU A 43 -0.35 -11.91 19.88
C GLU A 43 -0.07 -13.11 20.79
N TRP A 44 0.95 -13.90 20.51
CA TRP A 44 1.29 -15.06 21.32
C TRP A 44 2.30 -14.73 22.43
N GLN A 45 3.02 -13.61 22.33
CA GLN A 45 4.01 -13.14 23.29
C GLN A 45 3.41 -12.04 24.18
N GLU A 46 3.34 -12.28 25.49
CA GLU A 46 2.82 -11.32 26.47
C GLU A 46 3.52 -9.96 26.39
N ASP A 47 4.87 -9.95 26.39
CA ASP A 47 5.66 -8.71 26.33
C ASP A 47 5.26 -7.81 25.14
N ARG A 48 4.97 -8.42 23.98
CA ARG A 48 4.54 -7.66 22.78
C ARG A 48 3.10 -7.19 22.87
N ALA A 49 2.26 -7.94 23.53
CA ALA A 49 0.88 -7.55 23.79
C ALA A 49 0.86 -6.35 24.72
N ASP A 50 1.63 -6.40 25.82
CA ASP A 50 1.75 -5.31 26.80
C ASP A 50 2.27 -4.02 26.16
N ASP A 51 3.27 -4.09 25.29
CA ASP A 51 3.78 -2.96 24.52
C ASP A 51 2.72 -2.27 23.64
N ALA A 52 1.61 -2.94 23.34
CA ALA A 52 0.56 -2.45 22.44
C ALA A 52 -0.73 -2.05 23.18
N VAL A 53 -0.86 -2.29 24.49
CA VAL A 53 -2.06 -2.01 25.28
C VAL A 53 -2.49 -0.53 25.20
N GLY A 54 -1.55 0.40 25.13
CA GLY A 54 -1.86 1.83 24.97
C GLY A 54 -2.37 2.24 23.59
N LEU A 55 -2.20 1.36 22.57
CA LEU A 55 -2.57 1.61 21.20
C LEU A 55 -3.85 0.86 20.79
N ILE A 56 -3.98 -0.40 21.19
CA ILE A 56 -5.06 -1.30 20.77
C ILE A 56 -5.86 -1.69 22.02
N GLN A 57 -7.17 -1.47 21.98
CA GLN A 57 -8.05 -1.73 23.13
C GLN A 57 -8.38 -3.22 23.30
N GLN A 58 -8.39 -3.99 22.22
CA GLN A 58 -8.74 -5.41 22.23
C GLN A 58 -7.53 -6.23 21.75
N ILE A 59 -6.78 -6.75 22.71
CA ILE A 59 -5.66 -7.66 22.48
C ILE A 59 -5.97 -8.98 23.16
N VAL A 60 -5.83 -10.07 22.43
CA VAL A 60 -6.00 -11.43 22.96
C VAL A 60 -4.66 -12.15 22.81
N ILE A 61 -4.21 -12.73 23.92
CA ILE A 61 -2.98 -13.53 23.94
C ILE A 61 -3.34 -14.97 23.61
N GLY A 62 -2.71 -15.54 22.58
CA GLY A 62 -2.97 -16.92 22.18
C GLY A 62 -2.24 -17.30 20.89
N ASP A 63 -2.29 -18.58 20.58
CA ASP A 63 -1.70 -19.16 19.36
C ASP A 63 -2.75 -19.17 18.24
N ALA A 64 -2.52 -18.39 17.20
CA ALA A 64 -3.42 -18.30 16.06
C ALA A 64 -3.43 -19.56 15.15
N THR A 65 -2.57 -20.55 15.39
CA THR A 65 -2.62 -21.84 14.71
C THR A 65 -3.58 -22.82 15.36
N GLU A 66 -4.09 -22.49 16.56
CA GLU A 66 -5.04 -23.32 17.28
C GLU A 66 -6.47 -23.08 16.80
N GLU A 67 -7.05 -24.06 16.11
CA GLU A 67 -8.39 -23.98 15.50
C GLU A 67 -9.47 -23.57 16.53
N ARG A 68 -9.53 -24.25 17.68
CA ARG A 68 -10.51 -23.95 18.73
C ARG A 68 -10.40 -22.54 19.30
N PHE A 69 -9.17 -22.04 19.38
CA PHE A 69 -8.93 -20.67 19.82
C PHE A 69 -9.49 -19.67 18.77
N MET A 70 -9.18 -19.88 17.50
CA MET A 70 -9.67 -19.02 16.42
C MET A 70 -11.18 -19.10 16.22
N GLU A 71 -11.79 -20.27 16.37
CA GLU A 71 -13.25 -20.45 16.40
C GLU A 71 -13.91 -19.63 17.53
N SER A 72 -13.31 -19.66 18.73
CA SER A 72 -13.85 -18.93 19.91
C SER A 72 -13.87 -17.42 19.73
N LEU A 73 -13.04 -16.89 18.86
CA LEU A 73 -12.97 -15.46 18.53
C LEU A 73 -13.98 -15.05 17.45
N GLY A 74 -14.63 -16.01 16.79
CA GLY A 74 -15.61 -15.73 15.75
C GLY A 74 -15.01 -15.02 14.55
N VAL A 75 -13.90 -15.53 14.01
CA VAL A 75 -13.12 -14.88 12.94
C VAL A 75 -13.90 -14.57 11.66
N ASN A 76 -15.01 -15.26 11.42
CA ASN A 76 -15.95 -15.00 10.33
C ASN A 76 -16.77 -13.71 10.49
N ASN A 77 -16.78 -13.10 11.68
CA ASN A 77 -17.47 -11.83 11.93
C ASN A 77 -16.60 -10.59 11.61
N PHE A 78 -15.31 -10.78 11.34
CA PHE A 78 -14.44 -9.68 10.91
C PHE A 78 -14.57 -9.44 9.39
N ASP A 79 -14.53 -8.17 8.98
CA ASP A 79 -14.52 -7.81 7.57
C ASP A 79 -13.16 -8.15 6.91
N LEU A 80 -12.08 -8.21 7.70
CA LEU A 80 -10.70 -8.40 7.24
C LEU A 80 -9.83 -9.00 8.35
N ALA A 81 -9.03 -9.99 8.00
CA ALA A 81 -7.92 -10.45 8.84
C ALA A 81 -6.58 -10.14 8.18
N VAL A 82 -5.61 -9.64 8.95
CA VAL A 82 -4.24 -9.36 8.51
C VAL A 82 -3.27 -10.23 9.30
N ILE A 83 -2.57 -11.12 8.62
CA ILE A 83 -1.52 -11.96 9.18
C ILE A 83 -0.20 -11.20 9.08
N ALA A 84 0.20 -10.57 10.20
CA ALA A 84 1.39 -9.73 10.33
C ALA A 84 2.60 -10.45 10.93
N ILE A 85 2.56 -11.77 10.98
CA ILE A 85 3.64 -12.64 11.51
C ILE A 85 4.85 -12.56 10.58
N GLY A 86 6.04 -12.31 11.14
CA GLY A 86 7.26 -12.09 10.35
C GLY A 86 8.29 -13.24 10.40
N GLY A 87 8.16 -14.17 11.33
CA GLY A 87 9.23 -15.14 11.65
C GLY A 87 9.11 -16.50 10.96
N SER A 88 7.90 -17.03 10.79
CA SER A 88 7.65 -18.38 10.29
C SER A 88 6.67 -18.39 9.13
N PHE A 89 7.16 -18.77 7.95
CA PHE A 89 6.29 -18.94 6.78
C PHE A 89 5.25 -20.05 6.99
N GLN A 90 5.65 -21.14 7.68
CA GLN A 90 4.74 -22.23 7.99
C GLN A 90 3.55 -21.73 8.80
N THR A 91 3.79 -20.98 9.88
CA THR A 91 2.74 -20.38 10.71
C THR A 91 1.82 -19.45 9.90
N VAL A 92 2.40 -18.60 9.03
CA VAL A 92 1.60 -17.71 8.17
C VAL A 92 0.70 -18.52 7.23
N LEU A 93 1.21 -19.62 6.66
CA LEU A 93 0.44 -20.47 5.77
C LEU A 93 -0.68 -21.22 6.52
N GLU A 94 -0.37 -21.82 7.68
CA GLU A 94 -1.35 -22.51 8.53
C GLU A 94 -2.50 -21.58 8.93
N VAL A 95 -2.16 -20.39 9.44
CA VAL A 95 -3.15 -19.36 9.82
C VAL A 95 -3.96 -18.89 8.61
N THR A 96 -3.34 -18.77 7.43
CA THR A 96 -4.06 -18.37 6.20
C THR A 96 -5.14 -19.39 5.85
N VAL A 97 -4.79 -20.68 5.83
CA VAL A 97 -5.74 -21.77 5.55
C VAL A 97 -6.84 -21.78 6.60
N LEU A 98 -6.47 -21.77 7.88
CA LEU A 98 -7.42 -21.81 8.99
C LEU A 98 -8.43 -20.66 8.95
N LEU A 99 -8.00 -19.43 8.71
CA LEU A 99 -8.90 -18.28 8.56
C LEU A 99 -9.91 -18.46 7.43
N LYS A 100 -9.49 -19.03 6.31
CA LYS A 100 -10.38 -19.29 5.17
C LYS A 100 -11.34 -20.43 5.45
N ASP A 101 -10.90 -21.50 6.10
CA ASP A 101 -11.74 -22.63 6.50
C ASP A 101 -12.79 -22.20 7.53
N LEU A 102 -12.45 -21.30 8.44
CA LEU A 102 -13.37 -20.68 9.40
C LEU A 102 -14.25 -19.57 8.81
N GLY A 103 -14.15 -19.28 7.49
CA GLY A 103 -15.04 -18.37 6.78
C GLY A 103 -14.69 -16.89 6.90
N CYS A 104 -13.44 -16.52 7.22
CA CYS A 104 -13.01 -15.12 7.18
C CYS A 104 -13.17 -14.54 5.77
N PRO A 105 -13.92 -13.44 5.59
CA PRO A 105 -14.26 -12.92 4.25
C PRO A 105 -13.05 -12.48 3.43
N TYR A 106 -12.08 -11.82 4.07
CA TYR A 106 -10.90 -11.30 3.39
C TYR A 106 -9.64 -11.48 4.24
N VAL A 107 -8.63 -12.15 3.68
CA VAL A 107 -7.38 -12.48 4.35
C VAL A 107 -6.22 -11.80 3.64
N VAL A 108 -5.50 -10.94 4.37
CA VAL A 108 -4.24 -10.34 3.96
C VAL A 108 -3.11 -11.05 4.66
N ALA A 109 -2.14 -11.57 3.91
CA ALA A 109 -0.96 -12.21 4.47
C ALA A 109 0.32 -11.46 4.10
N ARG A 110 1.34 -11.57 4.95
CA ARG A 110 2.67 -11.02 4.68
C ARG A 110 3.60 -12.11 4.14
N ALA A 111 4.26 -11.84 3.02
CA ALA A 111 5.31 -12.67 2.46
C ALA A 111 6.70 -12.03 2.67
N THR A 112 7.73 -12.87 2.72
CA THR A 112 9.15 -12.46 2.78
C THR A 112 9.94 -12.96 1.56
N ARG A 113 9.29 -13.75 0.68
CA ARG A 113 9.87 -14.33 -0.55
C ARG A 113 8.79 -14.49 -1.61
N ASP A 114 9.18 -14.42 -2.90
CA ASP A 114 8.24 -14.59 -4.03
C ASP A 114 7.50 -15.92 -4.01
N VAL A 115 8.20 -17.00 -3.63
CA VAL A 115 7.56 -18.32 -3.51
C VAL A 115 6.50 -18.35 -2.42
N HIS A 116 6.71 -17.62 -1.30
CA HIS A 116 5.72 -17.48 -0.23
C HIS A 116 4.49 -16.76 -0.73
N LYS A 117 4.64 -15.64 -1.46
CA LYS A 117 3.52 -14.90 -2.07
C LYS A 117 2.66 -15.82 -2.93
N LYS A 118 3.30 -16.62 -3.82
CA LYS A 118 2.58 -17.57 -4.69
C LYS A 118 1.83 -18.65 -3.90
N LEU A 119 2.45 -19.18 -2.86
CA LEU A 119 1.84 -20.23 -2.03
C LEU A 119 0.67 -19.68 -1.22
N LEU A 120 0.81 -18.52 -0.59
CA LEU A 120 -0.26 -17.89 0.19
C LEU A 120 -1.49 -17.57 -0.66
N LEU A 121 -1.32 -17.00 -1.85
CA LEU A 121 -2.42 -16.75 -2.78
C LEU A 121 -3.13 -18.06 -3.21
N ARG A 122 -2.37 -19.13 -3.45
CA ARG A 122 -2.95 -20.43 -3.81
C ARG A 122 -3.70 -21.11 -2.66
N ASN A 123 -3.36 -20.78 -1.43
CA ASN A 123 -3.96 -21.33 -0.23
C ASN A 123 -4.97 -20.39 0.43
N GLY A 124 -5.52 -19.43 -0.33
CA GLY A 124 -6.69 -18.68 0.07
C GLY A 124 -6.44 -17.25 0.55
N ALA A 125 -5.20 -16.76 0.65
CA ALA A 125 -5.00 -15.33 0.88
C ALA A 125 -5.59 -14.52 -0.28
N ASP A 126 -6.40 -13.50 0.04
CA ASP A 126 -7.00 -12.62 -0.96
C ASP A 126 -5.99 -11.55 -1.43
N TYR A 127 -5.09 -11.15 -0.54
CA TYR A 127 -3.97 -10.25 -0.85
C TYR A 127 -2.71 -10.67 -0.11
N VAL A 128 -1.57 -10.53 -0.76
CA VAL A 128 -0.27 -10.80 -0.11
C VAL A 128 0.66 -9.61 -0.30
N SER A 129 1.02 -8.97 0.81
CA SER A 129 2.03 -7.89 0.86
C SER A 129 3.43 -8.49 0.97
N TYR A 130 4.33 -7.98 0.13
CA TYR A 130 5.78 -8.22 0.24
C TYR A 130 6.47 -6.86 0.42
N ALA A 131 6.22 -6.24 1.59
CA ALA A 131 6.56 -4.85 1.87
C ALA A 131 8.04 -4.52 1.64
N GLU A 132 8.96 -5.41 2.03
CA GLU A 132 10.39 -5.18 1.86
C GLU A 132 10.78 -5.07 0.38
N ARG A 133 10.19 -5.90 -0.47
CA ARG A 133 10.43 -5.87 -1.92
C ARG A 133 9.82 -4.62 -2.54
N GLU A 134 8.56 -4.35 -2.24
CA GLU A 134 7.81 -3.19 -2.77
C GLU A 134 8.55 -1.87 -2.45
N VAL A 135 9.03 -1.73 -1.21
CA VAL A 135 9.82 -0.55 -0.79
C VAL A 135 11.20 -0.53 -1.45
N ALA A 136 11.89 -1.67 -1.53
CA ALA A 136 13.23 -1.74 -2.13
C ALA A 136 13.21 -1.40 -3.62
N GLU A 137 12.24 -1.93 -4.38
CA GLU A 137 12.05 -1.62 -5.79
C GLU A 137 11.75 -0.14 -6.01
N ARG A 138 10.86 0.45 -5.21
CA ARG A 138 10.55 1.88 -5.26
C ARG A 138 11.80 2.74 -5.00
N LEU A 139 12.57 2.43 -3.96
CA LEU A 139 13.79 3.15 -3.62
C LEU A 139 14.87 2.97 -4.69
N ALA A 140 15.02 1.76 -5.26
CA ALA A 140 15.99 1.50 -6.33
C ALA A 140 15.67 2.31 -7.59
N ILE A 141 14.39 2.42 -7.99
CA ILE A 141 13.96 3.25 -9.12
C ILE A 141 14.22 4.73 -8.82
N ARG A 142 13.81 5.20 -7.62
CA ARG A 142 13.95 6.60 -7.21
C ARG A 142 15.41 7.07 -7.16
N PHE A 143 16.30 6.25 -6.60
CA PHE A 143 17.71 6.61 -6.42
C PHE A 143 18.64 6.10 -7.52
N GLY A 144 18.12 5.26 -8.43
CA GLY A 144 18.87 4.71 -9.56
C GLY A 144 18.88 5.60 -10.82
N ALA A 145 18.09 6.68 -10.83
CA ALA A 145 18.00 7.61 -11.95
C ALA A 145 17.95 9.05 -11.46
N ASP A 146 18.77 9.93 -12.04
CA ASP A 146 18.85 11.34 -11.65
C ASP A 146 17.56 12.13 -11.94
N ASN A 147 16.78 11.66 -12.92
CA ASN A 147 15.58 12.35 -13.40
C ASN A 147 14.26 11.78 -12.85
N ILE A 148 14.28 10.73 -12.01
CA ILE A 148 13.10 10.15 -11.38
C ILE A 148 13.12 10.45 -9.88
N PHE A 149 12.11 11.20 -9.43
CA PHE A 149 12.03 11.65 -8.03
C PHE A 149 11.16 10.73 -7.16
N ASP A 150 10.14 10.10 -7.77
CA ASP A 150 9.31 9.10 -7.09
C ASP A 150 8.63 8.15 -8.10
N TYR A 151 8.16 6.99 -7.59
CA TYR A 151 7.53 5.94 -8.37
C TYR A 151 6.45 5.22 -7.56
N LEU A 152 5.33 4.95 -8.20
CA LEU A 152 4.24 4.12 -7.69
C LEU A 152 3.87 3.08 -8.75
N GLU A 153 4.09 1.81 -8.46
CA GLU A 153 3.63 0.71 -9.30
C GLU A 153 2.10 0.57 -9.21
N LEU A 154 1.44 0.50 -10.35
CA LEU A 154 0.01 0.19 -10.46
C LEU A 154 -0.22 -1.25 -10.91
N THR A 155 0.55 -1.68 -11.89
CA THR A 155 0.65 -3.06 -12.39
C THR A 155 2.12 -3.36 -12.72
N PRO A 156 2.51 -4.62 -12.98
CA PRO A 156 3.87 -4.95 -13.40
C PRO A 156 4.36 -4.17 -14.63
N GLU A 157 3.45 -3.68 -15.46
CA GLU A 157 3.80 -2.97 -16.70
C GLU A 157 3.62 -1.45 -16.58
N ILE A 158 2.73 -0.97 -15.70
CA ILE A 158 2.31 0.44 -15.65
C ILE A 158 2.56 1.03 -14.27
N GLY A 159 3.18 2.21 -14.23
CA GLY A 159 3.39 2.98 -13.02
C GLY A 159 3.12 4.47 -13.19
N ILE A 160 3.07 5.16 -12.07
CA ILE A 160 3.09 6.62 -11.98
C ILE A 160 4.50 7.03 -11.53
N TYR A 161 5.10 7.95 -12.28
CA TYR A 161 6.45 8.44 -12.04
C TYR A 161 6.42 9.95 -11.82
N GLU A 162 7.09 10.44 -10.79
CA GLU A 162 7.46 11.85 -10.70
C GLU A 162 8.83 12.01 -11.36
N ILE A 163 8.89 12.76 -12.46
CA ILE A 163 10.12 12.98 -13.21
C ILE A 163 10.44 14.46 -13.35
N ALA A 164 11.71 14.79 -13.53
CA ALA A 164 12.11 16.13 -13.98
C ALA A 164 11.46 16.41 -15.34
N VAL A 165 11.07 17.68 -15.58
CA VAL A 165 10.57 18.05 -16.92
C VAL A 165 11.64 17.74 -17.96
N PRO A 166 11.36 16.83 -18.94
CA PRO A 166 12.32 16.49 -19.98
C PRO A 166 12.78 17.74 -20.74
N ILE A 167 14.06 17.82 -21.06
CA ILE A 167 14.63 19.00 -21.76
C ILE A 167 13.84 19.36 -23.02
N LYS A 168 13.39 18.35 -23.76
CA LYS A 168 12.60 18.54 -25.01
C LYS A 168 11.19 19.11 -24.77
N TRP A 169 10.70 19.08 -23.51
CA TRP A 169 9.38 19.58 -23.15
C TRP A 169 9.41 21.02 -22.65
N ARG A 170 10.58 21.49 -22.17
CA ARG A 170 10.72 22.83 -21.58
C ARG A 170 10.32 23.92 -22.58
N GLY A 171 9.55 24.88 -22.12
CA GLY A 171 9.04 25.98 -22.94
C GLY A 171 7.93 25.64 -23.93
N LYS A 172 7.41 24.40 -23.89
CA LYS A 172 6.33 23.91 -24.73
C LYS A 172 5.14 23.44 -23.88
N ASN A 173 3.95 23.40 -24.46
CA ASN A 173 2.76 22.88 -23.81
C ASN A 173 2.42 21.44 -24.29
N MET A 174 1.42 20.81 -23.63
CA MET A 174 1.04 19.43 -23.93
C MET A 174 0.49 19.24 -25.35
N ILE A 175 -0.15 20.29 -25.90
CA ILE A 175 -0.72 20.25 -27.26
C ILE A 175 0.40 20.23 -28.29
N GLU A 176 1.35 21.17 -28.20
CA GLU A 176 2.52 21.26 -29.09
C GLU A 176 3.36 19.98 -29.04
N LEU A 177 3.50 19.39 -27.86
CA LEU A 177 4.27 18.18 -27.67
C LEU A 177 3.55 16.92 -28.13
N SER A 178 2.23 16.96 -28.26
CA SER A 178 1.41 15.77 -28.59
C SER A 178 1.73 14.57 -27.69
N ILE A 179 1.83 14.82 -26.39
CA ILE A 179 2.49 13.91 -25.40
C ILE A 179 1.95 12.48 -25.49
N ARG A 180 0.63 12.32 -25.49
CA ARG A 180 0.01 10.99 -25.52
C ARG A 180 0.36 10.20 -26.78
N ASN A 181 0.33 10.87 -27.94
CA ASN A 181 0.56 10.19 -29.21
C ASN A 181 2.04 9.92 -29.47
N LYS A 182 2.92 10.82 -29.01
CA LYS A 182 4.34 10.75 -29.31
C LYS A 182 5.14 9.96 -28.27
N TYR A 183 4.76 10.07 -27.00
CA TYR A 183 5.53 9.52 -25.87
C TYR A 183 4.77 8.42 -25.11
N HIS A 184 3.53 8.15 -25.48
CA HIS A 184 2.69 7.10 -24.89
C HIS A 184 2.49 7.23 -23.36
N VAL A 185 2.61 8.44 -22.81
CA VAL A 185 2.41 8.74 -21.40
C VAL A 185 1.28 9.72 -21.19
N SER A 186 0.66 9.67 -20.00
CA SER A 186 -0.35 10.63 -19.57
C SER A 186 0.18 11.51 -18.45
N VAL A 187 0.13 12.82 -18.62
CA VAL A 187 0.47 13.78 -17.55
C VAL A 187 -0.70 13.89 -16.60
N LEU A 188 -0.47 13.58 -15.33
CA LEU A 188 -1.47 13.60 -14.26
C LEU A 188 -1.41 14.90 -13.43
N ALA A 189 -0.21 15.40 -13.19
CA ALA A 189 0.02 16.62 -12.42
C ALA A 189 1.37 17.24 -12.79
N THR A 190 1.52 18.52 -12.45
CA THR A 190 2.82 19.18 -12.33
C THR A 190 3.08 19.49 -10.86
N LYS A 191 4.35 19.65 -10.47
CA LYS A 191 4.75 19.98 -9.11
C LYS A 191 5.84 21.04 -9.15
N LYS A 192 5.70 22.07 -8.31
CA LYS A 192 6.67 23.14 -8.14
C LYS A 192 6.98 23.32 -6.66
N GLY A 193 8.21 23.01 -6.25
CA GLY A 193 8.54 22.84 -4.84
C GLY A 193 7.65 21.75 -4.21
N ASP A 194 6.98 22.05 -3.10
CA ASP A 194 6.07 21.11 -2.41
C ASP A 194 4.62 21.17 -2.91
N GLN A 195 4.30 22.08 -3.84
CA GLN A 195 2.94 22.27 -4.32
C GLN A 195 2.67 21.45 -5.59
N ILE A 196 1.62 20.60 -5.52
CA ILE A 196 1.16 19.78 -6.63
C ILE A 196 -0.06 20.43 -7.28
N PHE A 197 -0.04 20.51 -8.61
CA PHE A 197 -1.11 21.02 -9.45
C PHE A 197 -1.68 19.85 -10.28
N PRO A 198 -2.78 19.23 -9.82
CA PRO A 198 -3.40 18.12 -10.55
C PRO A 198 -4.08 18.59 -11.82
N LEU A 199 -4.16 17.71 -12.81
CA LEU A 199 -4.84 17.92 -14.09
C LEU A 199 -4.44 19.25 -14.76
N PRO A 200 -3.14 19.44 -15.07
CA PRO A 200 -2.67 20.68 -15.67
C PRO A 200 -3.40 20.96 -16.98
N HIS A 201 -3.69 22.26 -17.24
CA HIS A 201 -4.36 22.65 -18.46
C HIS A 201 -3.53 22.26 -19.69
N PRO A 202 -4.12 21.83 -20.81
CA PRO A 202 -3.37 21.43 -22.02
C PRO A 202 -2.40 22.48 -22.55
N GLU A 203 -2.67 23.77 -22.31
CA GLU A 203 -1.83 24.92 -22.67
C GLU A 203 -0.76 25.25 -21.61
N HIS A 204 -0.67 24.48 -20.50
CA HIS A 204 0.38 24.68 -19.50
C HIS A 204 1.75 24.49 -20.14
N VAL A 205 2.59 25.52 -20.04
CA VAL A 205 3.95 25.53 -20.56
C VAL A 205 4.90 24.98 -19.51
N PHE A 206 5.53 23.84 -19.80
CA PHE A 206 6.44 23.17 -18.87
C PHE A 206 7.68 24.01 -18.59
N GLN A 207 8.02 24.15 -17.31
CA GLN A 207 9.16 24.93 -16.83
C GLN A 207 10.28 24.01 -16.32
N GLU A 208 11.51 24.50 -16.35
CA GLU A 208 12.68 23.73 -15.86
C GLU A 208 12.63 23.45 -14.35
N ASN A 209 12.04 24.34 -13.56
CA ASN A 209 11.98 24.29 -12.11
C ASN A 209 10.73 23.56 -11.57
N GLU A 210 10.07 22.77 -12.40
CA GLU A 210 8.97 21.92 -12.00
C GLU A 210 9.27 20.44 -12.30
N SER A 211 8.55 19.54 -11.65
CA SER A 211 8.48 18.13 -12.00
C SER A 211 7.10 17.79 -12.56
N VAL A 212 7.00 16.66 -13.26
CA VAL A 212 5.75 16.16 -13.81
C VAL A 212 5.46 14.77 -13.29
N MET A 213 4.20 14.53 -12.91
CA MET A 213 3.69 13.21 -12.62
C MET A 213 3.11 12.63 -13.90
N VAL A 214 3.71 11.55 -14.38
CA VAL A 214 3.30 10.87 -15.63
C VAL A 214 2.96 9.42 -15.37
N MET A 215 1.95 8.91 -16.03
CA MET A 215 1.57 7.51 -16.04
C MET A 215 1.97 6.89 -17.38
N GLY A 216 2.66 5.76 -17.34
CA GLY A 216 3.11 5.03 -18.52
C GLY A 216 3.86 3.75 -18.16
N THR A 217 4.39 3.07 -19.19
CA THR A 217 5.27 1.91 -18.98
C THR A 217 6.69 2.37 -18.61
N ALA A 218 7.46 1.51 -17.96
CA ALA A 218 8.86 1.78 -17.63
C ALA A 218 9.70 2.09 -18.90
N GLN A 219 9.35 1.47 -20.04
CA GLN A 219 10.01 1.69 -21.32
C GLN A 219 9.74 3.10 -21.87
N ASP A 220 8.48 3.56 -21.82
CA ASP A 220 8.08 4.89 -22.26
C ASP A 220 8.71 6.00 -21.40
N ILE A 221 8.75 5.78 -20.07
CA ILE A 221 9.40 6.71 -19.13
C ILE A 221 10.89 6.82 -19.44
N LYS A 222 11.58 5.69 -19.63
CA LYS A 222 13.01 5.68 -19.97
C LYS A 222 13.31 6.38 -21.30
N ALA A 223 12.36 6.40 -22.24
CA ALA A 223 12.52 7.08 -23.52
C ALA A 223 12.43 8.62 -23.43
N ILE A 224 11.85 9.14 -22.35
CA ILE A 224 11.66 10.58 -22.13
C ILE A 224 12.56 11.17 -21.04
N THR A 225 13.14 10.36 -20.17
CA THR A 225 14.10 10.76 -19.13
C THR A 225 15.53 10.58 -19.60
#